data_4eac08fa5a7a16d649ab3cb80bf18ec9
#
_entry.id   4eac08fa5a7a16d649ab3cb80bf18ec9
#
_cell.length_a   1.000
_cell.length_b   1.000
_cell.length_c   1.000
_cell.angle_alpha   90.00
_cell.angle_beta   90.00
_cell.angle_gamma   90.00
#
_symmetry.space_group_name_H-M   'P 1'
#
loop_
_entity.id
_entity.type
_entity.pdbx_description
1 polymer ?
#
loop_
_entity_poly.entity_id
_entity_poly.type
_entity_poly.pdbx_seq_one_letter_code
_entity_poly.pdbx_strand_id
1 'polypeptide(L)'
;TALYALEKDSTLRDAYFYIGAIYCNMALMLEKSENVQDKAYKTNAAKKKNLYKAARPYLEKYRAIAPNEERKWAPLLYRVYFTLNDGPKFEEIERVLSNFK
;
A
#
# COMPACT_ATOMS: atom_id res chain seq x y z
N THR A 1 17.34 7.51 -22.33
CA THR A 1 16.13 8.33 -22.21
C THR A 1 15.17 7.77 -21.17
N ALA A 2 14.31 8.62 -20.64
CA ALA A 2 13.34 8.20 -19.63
C ALA A 2 12.38 7.13 -20.17
N LEU A 3 11.98 7.24 -21.43
CA LEU A 3 11.11 6.24 -22.06
C LEU A 3 11.80 4.90 -22.20
N TYR A 4 13.07 4.92 -22.56
CA TYR A 4 13.87 3.71 -22.67
C TYR A 4 13.99 3.02 -21.30
N ALA A 5 14.27 3.81 -20.27
CA ALA A 5 14.34 3.30 -18.90
C ALA A 5 13.00 2.70 -18.46
N LEU A 6 11.89 3.36 -18.77
CA LEU A 6 10.57 2.87 -18.40
C LEU A 6 10.23 1.55 -19.11
N GLU A 7 10.61 1.41 -20.38
CA GLU A 7 10.37 0.16 -21.10
C GLU A 7 11.18 -1.00 -20.53
N LYS A 8 12.46 -0.73 -20.20
CA LYS A 8 13.29 -1.75 -19.55
C LYS A 8 12.88 -1.99 -18.12
N ASP A 9 12.27 -0.99 -17.49
CA ASP A 9 11.97 -1.02 -16.07
C ASP A 9 10.54 -1.46 -15.77
N SER A 10 9.88 -2.16 -16.70
CA SER A 10 8.61 -2.79 -16.38
C SER A 10 8.77 -3.77 -15.20
N THR A 11 9.94 -4.43 -15.15
CA THR A 11 10.30 -5.29 -14.02
C THR A 11 10.43 -4.48 -12.73
N LEU A 12 11.03 -3.29 -12.81
CA LEU A 12 11.17 -2.40 -11.66
C LEU A 12 9.80 -1.88 -11.20
N ARG A 13 8.94 -1.53 -12.16
CA ARG A 13 7.58 -1.11 -11.86
C ARG A 13 6.86 -2.20 -11.07
N ASP A 14 6.91 -3.42 -11.56
CA ASP A 14 6.27 -4.55 -10.91
C ASP A 14 6.91 -4.83 -9.54
N ALA A 15 8.23 -4.62 -9.43
CA ALA A 15 8.92 -4.78 -8.15
C ALA A 15 8.39 -3.80 -7.10
N TYR A 16 8.13 -2.56 -7.47
CA TYR A 16 7.54 -1.59 -6.54
C TYR A 16 6.18 -2.09 -6.03
N PHE A 17 5.36 -2.61 -6.93
CA PHE A 17 4.06 -3.15 -6.55
C PHE A 17 4.23 -4.34 -5.60
N TYR A 18 5.09 -5.28 -5.94
CA TYR A 18 5.29 -6.47 -5.12
C TYR A 18 5.83 -6.15 -3.73
N ILE A 19 6.80 -5.23 -3.65
CA ILE A 19 7.35 -4.82 -2.36
C ILE A 19 6.25 -4.19 -1.50
N GLY A 20 5.49 -3.27 -2.07
CA GLY A 20 4.38 -2.64 -1.36
C GLY A 20 3.33 -3.66 -0.94
N ALA A 21 2.98 -4.58 -1.83
CA ALA A 21 1.99 -5.63 -1.54
C ALA A 21 2.48 -6.57 -0.44
N ILE A 22 3.77 -6.91 -0.44
CA ILE A 22 4.36 -7.78 0.59
C ILE A 22 4.24 -7.10 1.96
N TYR A 23 4.60 -5.83 2.06
CA TYR A 23 4.47 -5.10 3.32
C TYR A 23 3.01 -5.05 3.78
N CYS A 24 2.09 -4.77 2.87
CA CYS A 24 0.66 -4.76 3.20
C CYS A 24 0.18 -6.14 3.66
N ASN A 25 0.65 -7.19 3.00
CA ASN A 25 0.28 -8.55 3.36
C ASN A 25 0.82 -8.95 4.74
N MET A 26 2.06 -8.56 5.04
CA MET A 26 2.64 -8.79 6.35
C MET A 26 1.83 -8.08 7.45
N ALA A 27 1.43 -6.84 7.18
CA ALA A 27 0.60 -6.09 8.11
C ALA A 27 -0.76 -6.75 8.31
N LEU A 28 -1.35 -7.26 7.23
CA LEU A 28 -2.63 -7.96 7.27
C LEU A 28 -2.52 -9.25 8.09
N MET A 29 -1.41 -9.97 7.94
CA MET A 29 -1.18 -11.18 8.72
C MET A 29 -1.06 -10.88 10.21
N LEU A 30 -0.40 -9.78 10.58
CA LEU A 30 -0.36 -9.33 11.96
C LEU A 30 -1.77 -9.02 12.48
N GLU A 31 -2.57 -8.36 11.65
CA GLU A 31 -3.94 -8.02 12.00
C GLU A 31 -4.78 -9.28 12.26
N LYS A 32 -4.63 -10.29 11.41
CA LYS A 32 -5.35 -11.55 11.57
C LYS A 32 -4.93 -12.32 12.81
N SER A 33 -3.67 -12.20 13.22
CA SER A 33 -3.14 -12.88 14.40
C SER A 33 -3.39 -12.09 15.67
N GLU A 34 -3.91 -10.85 15.57
CA GLU A 34 -4.16 -10.03 16.74
C GLU A 34 -5.19 -10.65 17.67
N ASN A 35 -4.82 -10.72 18.94
CA ASN A 35 -5.72 -11.07 20.02
C ASN A 35 -5.71 -9.89 20.99
N VAL A 36 -6.85 -9.27 21.19
CA VAL A 36 -6.98 -8.07 22.03
C VAL A 36 -6.47 -8.34 23.45
N GLN A 37 -6.55 -9.60 23.91
CA GLN A 37 -6.07 -9.99 25.24
C GLN A 37 -4.56 -10.25 25.28
N ASP A 38 -3.93 -10.29 24.11
CA ASP A 38 -2.50 -10.52 24.03
C ASP A 38 -1.73 -9.25 24.40
N LYS A 39 -0.70 -9.39 25.25
CA LYS A 39 0.16 -8.29 25.63
C LYS A 39 0.87 -7.67 24.43
N ALA A 40 1.04 -8.42 23.35
CA ALA A 40 1.67 -7.97 22.12
C ALA A 40 0.76 -7.12 21.24
N TYR A 41 -0.51 -6.93 21.62
CA TYR A 41 -1.47 -6.22 20.79
C TYR A 41 -0.99 -4.83 20.40
N LYS A 42 -0.54 -4.04 21.38
CA LYS A 42 -0.03 -2.69 21.12
C LYS A 42 1.24 -2.70 20.27
N THR A 43 2.12 -3.67 20.50
CA THR A 43 3.34 -3.83 19.74
C THR A 43 3.03 -4.20 18.29
N ASN A 44 2.06 -5.09 18.09
CA ASN A 44 1.62 -5.49 16.75
C ASN A 44 0.98 -4.32 16.01
N ALA A 45 0.24 -3.47 16.70
CA ALA A 45 -0.35 -2.27 16.09
C ALA A 45 0.74 -1.33 15.59
N ALA A 46 1.81 -1.14 16.37
CA ALA A 46 2.94 -0.31 15.96
C ALA A 46 3.68 -0.93 14.78
N LYS A 47 3.91 -2.24 14.81
CA LYS A 47 4.55 -2.96 13.70
C LYS A 47 3.72 -2.86 12.43
N LYS A 48 2.42 -3.04 12.54
CA LYS A 48 1.48 -2.93 11.43
C LYS A 48 1.57 -1.53 10.80
N LYS A 49 1.54 -0.49 11.62
CA LYS A 49 1.66 0.88 11.15
C LYS A 49 2.99 1.11 10.44
N ASN A 50 4.09 0.58 10.99
CA ASN A 50 5.41 0.70 10.38
C ASN A 50 5.48 -0.02 9.04
N LEU A 51 4.84 -1.18 8.91
CA LEU A 51 4.80 -1.91 7.65
C LEU A 51 4.04 -1.13 6.57
N TYR A 52 2.90 -0.56 6.90
CA TYR A 52 2.16 0.28 5.96
C TYR A 52 2.93 1.55 5.61
N LYS A 53 3.62 2.12 6.58
CA LYS A 53 4.48 3.29 6.33
C LYS A 53 5.61 2.94 5.37
N ALA A 54 6.17 1.74 5.48
CA ALA A 54 7.21 1.26 4.55
C ALA A 54 6.63 0.97 3.16
N ALA A 55 5.40 0.47 3.08
CA ALA A 55 4.74 0.19 1.82
C ALA A 55 4.39 1.44 1.03
N ARG A 56 4.07 2.52 1.73
CA ARG A 56 3.57 3.76 1.12
C ARG A 56 4.43 4.28 -0.03
N PRO A 57 5.75 4.49 0.12
CA PRO A 57 6.55 5.05 -0.97
C PRO A 57 6.58 4.14 -2.20
N TYR A 58 6.61 2.83 -2.00
CA TYR A 58 6.63 1.90 -3.13
C TYR A 58 5.32 1.93 -3.90
N LEU A 59 4.20 1.94 -3.20
CA LEU A 59 2.88 1.99 -3.83
C LEU A 59 2.63 3.33 -4.51
N GLU A 60 3.08 4.43 -3.91
CA GLU A 60 2.95 5.74 -4.52
C GLU A 60 3.81 5.85 -5.79
N LYS A 61 5.01 5.27 -5.79
CA LYS A 61 5.84 5.20 -6.99
C LYS A 61 5.18 4.36 -8.08
N TYR A 62 4.60 3.22 -7.70
CA TYR A 62 3.87 2.39 -8.64
C TYR A 62 2.70 3.15 -9.26
N ARG A 63 1.92 3.85 -8.44
CA ARG A 63 0.82 4.68 -8.92
C ARG A 63 1.31 5.73 -9.92
N ALA A 64 2.45 6.38 -9.65
CA ALA A 64 3.02 7.39 -10.53
C ALA A 64 3.45 6.81 -11.87
N ILE A 65 3.96 5.58 -11.88
CA ILE A 65 4.42 4.91 -13.09
C ILE A 65 3.24 4.29 -13.86
N ALA A 66 2.29 3.71 -13.15
CA ALA A 66 1.17 2.98 -13.74
C ALA A 66 -0.16 3.48 -13.19
N PRO A 67 -0.52 4.74 -13.45
CA PRO A 67 -1.76 5.31 -12.90
C PRO A 67 -3.01 4.60 -13.39
N ASN A 68 -2.96 3.94 -14.53
CA ASN A 68 -4.12 3.21 -15.07
C ASN A 68 -4.36 1.88 -14.38
N GLU A 69 -3.42 1.41 -13.57
CA GLU A 69 -3.54 0.16 -12.82
C GLU A 69 -4.23 0.39 -11.47
N GLU A 70 -5.30 1.16 -11.47
CA GLU A 70 -6.01 1.57 -10.26
C GLU A 70 -6.48 0.39 -9.42
N ARG A 71 -6.91 -0.69 -10.07
CA ARG A 71 -7.39 -1.88 -9.37
C ARG A 71 -6.30 -2.56 -8.55
N LYS A 72 -5.03 -2.29 -8.89
CA LYS A 72 -3.90 -2.86 -8.17
C LYS A 72 -3.46 -1.98 -7.01
N TRP A 73 -3.23 -0.67 -7.25
CA TRP A 73 -2.68 0.18 -6.20
C TRP A 73 -3.75 0.79 -5.28
N ALA A 74 -4.96 1.01 -5.76
CA ALA A 74 -5.96 1.71 -4.96
C ALA A 74 -6.38 0.96 -3.69
N PRO A 75 -6.70 -0.36 -3.76
CA PRO A 75 -7.06 -1.08 -2.53
C PRO A 75 -5.92 -1.12 -1.50
N LEU A 76 -4.68 -1.22 -1.96
CA LEU A 76 -3.52 -1.25 -1.06
C LEU A 76 -3.27 0.13 -0.45
N LEU A 77 -3.32 1.19 -1.26
CA LEU A 77 -3.17 2.55 -0.76
C LEU A 77 -4.31 2.95 0.18
N TYR A 78 -5.52 2.44 -0.07
CA TYR A 78 -6.64 2.64 0.85
C TYR A 78 -6.28 2.17 2.25
N ARG A 79 -5.74 0.95 2.37
CA ARG A 79 -5.32 0.41 3.66
C ARG A 79 -4.17 1.21 4.28
N VAL A 80 -3.21 1.60 3.45
CA VAL A 80 -2.06 2.38 3.90
C VAL A 80 -2.52 3.72 4.49
N TYR A 81 -3.30 4.47 3.73
CA TYR A 81 -3.73 5.79 4.17
C TYR A 81 -4.69 5.72 5.35
N PHE A 82 -5.54 4.71 5.40
CA PHE A 82 -6.42 4.49 6.55
C PHE A 82 -5.60 4.25 7.82
N THR A 83 -4.63 3.35 7.74
CA THR A 83 -3.83 2.98 8.91
C THR A 83 -2.94 4.14 9.37
N LEU A 84 -2.39 4.90 8.41
CA LEU A 84 -1.54 6.05 8.71
C LEU A 84 -2.35 7.30 9.05
N ASN A 85 -3.67 7.22 8.93
CA ASN A 85 -4.59 8.32 9.26
C ASN A 85 -4.32 9.57 8.40
N ASP A 86 -4.03 9.36 7.13
CA ASP A 86 -3.83 10.45 6.16
C ASP A 86 -5.18 10.76 5.50
N GLY A 87 -5.95 11.65 6.13
CA GLY A 87 -7.31 11.95 5.70
C GLY A 87 -7.46 12.40 4.26
N PRO A 88 -6.71 13.43 3.80
CA PRO A 88 -6.83 13.89 2.41
C PRO A 88 -6.50 12.81 1.37
N LYS A 89 -5.44 12.05 1.61
CA LYS A 89 -5.06 10.95 0.71
C LYS A 89 -6.07 9.82 0.76
N PHE A 90 -6.59 9.52 1.94
CA PHE A 90 -7.62 8.50 2.11
C PHE A 90 -8.88 8.85 1.31
N GLU A 91 -9.33 10.10 1.39
CA GLU A 91 -10.51 10.57 0.65
C GLU A 91 -10.28 10.45 -0.85
N GLU A 92 -9.09 10.78 -1.33
CA GLU A 92 -8.72 10.65 -2.74
C GLU A 92 -8.87 9.21 -3.21
N ILE A 93 -8.37 8.26 -2.42
CA ILE A 93 -8.44 6.83 -2.77
C ILE A 93 -9.89 6.32 -2.68
N GLU A 94 -10.67 6.80 -1.72
CA GLU A 94 -12.08 6.45 -1.64
C GLU A 94 -12.82 6.82 -2.93
N ARG A 95 -12.54 8.01 -3.47
CA ARG A 95 -13.15 8.44 -4.74
C ARG A 95 -12.75 7.52 -5.89
N VAL A 96 -11.48 7.14 -5.94
CA VAL A 96 -10.99 6.21 -6.96
C VAL A 96 -11.74 4.89 -6.86
N LEU A 97 -11.84 4.34 -5.65
CA LEU A 97 -12.51 3.06 -5.43
C LEU A 97 -14.00 3.12 -5.77
N SER A 98 -14.65 4.25 -5.50
CA SER A 98 -16.07 4.41 -5.82
C SER A 98 -16.34 4.42 -7.32
N ASN A 99 -15.34 4.74 -8.13
CA ASN A 99 -15.46 4.75 -9.58
C ASN A 99 -15.36 3.35 -10.20
N PHE A 100 -15.05 2.34 -9.40
CA PHE A 100 -14.94 0.96 -9.89
C PHE A 100 -16.30 0.27 -10.13
N LYS A 101 -17.36 0.90 -9.76
CA LYS A 101 -18.70 0.33 -9.90
C LYS A 101 -19.25 0.45 -11.31
#